data_a0c7d98fa7a23ab0b5371602be864993
#
_entry.id   a0c7d98fa7a23ab0b5371602be864993
#
_cell.length_a   1.000
_cell.length_b   1.000
_cell.length_c   1.000
_cell.angle_alpha   90.00
_cell.angle_beta   90.00
_cell.angle_gamma   90.00
#
_symmetry.space_group_name_H-M   'P 1'
#
loop_
_entity.id
_entity.type
_entity.pdbx_description
1 polymer ?
#
loop_
_entity_poly.entity_id
_entity_poly.type
_entity_poly.pdbx_seq_one_letter_code
_entity_poly.pdbx_strand_id
1 'polypeptide(L)'
;MLKLYKNEYKEKQSKEKKMKAVIAIDSLKGSLSSMEAGYAAADGIRRVHGQDAEIIVRPLADGGEGTVEALVSGMNGIIQNVMVTGPLGTPVNCEYGIIESSHTAVIEMSGAAGITLVPDEKRNPLYTTTYGVGEVIKDAISKGCRRFIVGIGGCATTDGWLGTLQALGYGLLDKE
;
A
#
# COMPACT_ATOMS: atom_id res chain seq x y z
N MET A 1 0.60 -21.87 -58.97
CA MET A 1 -0.53 -21.87 -58.01
C MET A 1 -0.14 -22.28 -56.58
N LEU A 2 0.75 -23.22 -56.36
CA LEU A 2 1.17 -23.64 -55.01
C LEU A 2 2.01 -22.67 -54.20
N LYS A 3 2.70 -21.69 -54.85
CA LYS A 3 3.54 -20.68 -54.17
C LYS A 3 2.73 -19.55 -53.52
N LEU A 4 1.57 -19.22 -54.08
CA LEU A 4 0.68 -18.19 -53.52
C LEU A 4 -0.03 -18.66 -52.24
N TYR A 5 -0.44 -19.92 -52.20
CA TYR A 5 -1.09 -20.49 -50.98
C TYR A 5 -0.15 -20.61 -49.77
N LYS A 6 1.15 -20.83 -49.99
CA LYS A 6 2.14 -20.84 -48.88
C LYS A 6 2.43 -19.47 -48.30
N ASN A 7 2.30 -18.39 -49.07
CA ASN A 7 2.49 -17.04 -48.55
C ASN A 7 1.28 -16.56 -47.76
N GLU A 8 0.06 -16.80 -48.23
CA GLU A 8 -1.14 -16.44 -47.45
C GLU A 8 -1.26 -17.22 -46.12
N TYR A 9 -0.79 -18.47 -46.09
CA TYR A 9 -0.76 -19.26 -44.85
C TYR A 9 0.30 -18.76 -43.86
N LYS A 10 1.45 -18.25 -44.36
CA LYS A 10 2.48 -17.62 -43.52
C LYS A 10 2.06 -16.24 -43.01
N GLU A 11 1.33 -15.44 -43.81
CA GLU A 11 0.81 -14.15 -43.35
C GLU A 11 -0.34 -14.29 -42.35
N LYS A 12 -1.14 -15.37 -42.42
CA LYS A 12 -2.17 -15.68 -41.41
C LYS A 12 -1.61 -16.19 -40.08
N GLN A 13 -0.41 -16.77 -40.05
CA GLN A 13 0.26 -17.19 -38.82
C GLN A 13 1.04 -16.04 -38.13
N SER A 14 1.28 -14.90 -38.81
CA SER A 14 2.08 -13.79 -38.28
C SER A 14 1.27 -12.75 -37.48
N LYS A 15 -0.01 -12.95 -37.21
CA LYS A 15 -0.74 -12.30 -36.12
C LYS A 15 -0.72 -13.21 -34.90
N GLU A 16 0.46 -13.59 -34.42
CA GLU A 16 0.59 -14.09 -33.06
C GLU A 16 -0.02 -13.05 -32.13
N LYS A 17 -1.14 -13.40 -31.49
CA LYS A 17 -1.73 -12.56 -30.47
C LYS A 17 -0.65 -12.34 -29.42
N LYS A 18 -0.11 -11.13 -29.34
CA LYS A 18 0.81 -10.76 -28.26
C LYS A 18 0.17 -11.19 -26.94
N MET A 19 0.90 -11.94 -26.16
CA MET A 19 0.41 -12.30 -24.83
C MET A 19 0.26 -11.03 -24.02
N LYS A 20 -0.90 -10.86 -23.41
CA LYS A 20 -1.16 -9.80 -22.44
C LYS A 20 -1.47 -10.42 -21.09
N ALA A 21 -0.71 -10.06 -20.07
CA ALA A 21 -0.90 -10.51 -18.70
C ALA A 21 -1.05 -9.32 -17.76
N VAL A 22 -2.00 -9.41 -16.84
CA VAL A 22 -2.11 -8.48 -15.71
C VAL A 22 -1.82 -9.30 -14.44
N ILE A 23 -0.82 -8.86 -13.68
CA ILE A 23 -0.44 -9.47 -12.41
C ILE A 23 -0.98 -8.57 -11.31
N ALA A 24 -2.02 -9.02 -10.64
CA ALA A 24 -2.62 -8.34 -9.51
C ALA A 24 -2.36 -9.20 -8.26
N ILE A 25 -1.43 -8.74 -7.40
CA ILE A 25 -0.93 -9.53 -6.28
C ILE A 25 -0.76 -8.66 -5.05
N ASP A 26 -1.12 -9.18 -3.89
CA ASP A 26 -0.83 -8.61 -2.58
C ASP A 26 0.57 -9.03 -2.10
N SER A 27 1.06 -8.42 -1.03
CA SER A 27 2.33 -8.76 -0.40
C SER A 27 2.33 -10.21 0.11
N LEU A 28 3.48 -10.86 0.03
CA LEU A 28 3.73 -12.14 0.70
C LEU A 28 4.28 -11.81 2.09
N LYS A 29 3.39 -11.55 3.03
CA LYS A 29 3.65 -11.02 4.38
C LYS A 29 4.90 -11.61 5.03
N GLY A 30 5.89 -10.74 5.34
CA GLY A 30 7.16 -11.13 5.91
C GLY A 30 8.20 -11.69 4.90
N SER A 31 7.91 -11.65 3.58
CA SER A 31 8.80 -12.19 2.54
C SER A 31 9.03 -11.22 1.39
N LEU A 32 8.00 -10.86 0.63
CA LEU A 32 8.09 -9.99 -0.54
C LEU A 32 6.98 -8.93 -0.52
N SER A 33 7.30 -7.72 -0.93
CA SER A 33 6.29 -6.71 -1.23
C SER A 33 5.43 -7.09 -2.45
N SER A 34 4.27 -6.46 -2.61
CA SER A 34 3.39 -6.67 -3.77
C SER A 34 4.13 -6.42 -5.09
N MET A 35 5.01 -5.40 -5.13
CA MET A 35 5.78 -5.05 -6.32
C MET A 35 6.86 -6.09 -6.61
N GLU A 36 7.64 -6.52 -5.62
CA GLU A 36 8.68 -7.55 -5.78
C GLU A 36 8.08 -8.87 -6.27
N ALA A 37 7.00 -9.33 -5.64
CA ALA A 37 6.28 -10.53 -6.06
C ALA A 37 5.73 -10.40 -7.48
N GLY A 38 5.15 -9.25 -7.81
CA GLY A 38 4.63 -8.92 -9.14
C GLY A 38 5.71 -8.93 -10.22
N TYR A 39 6.86 -8.31 -9.98
CA TYR A 39 7.98 -8.30 -10.93
C TYR A 39 8.61 -9.69 -11.08
N ALA A 40 8.77 -10.45 -10.01
CA ALA A 40 9.26 -11.83 -10.09
C ALA A 40 8.36 -12.70 -10.98
N ALA A 41 7.03 -12.56 -10.83
CA ALA A 41 6.07 -13.25 -11.69
C ALA A 41 6.15 -12.76 -13.15
N ALA A 42 6.31 -11.45 -13.37
CA ALA A 42 6.48 -10.87 -14.70
C ALA A 42 7.71 -11.42 -15.41
N ASP A 43 8.82 -11.54 -14.71
CA ASP A 43 10.06 -12.09 -15.26
C ASP A 43 9.91 -13.58 -15.62
N GLY A 44 9.19 -14.35 -14.78
CA GLY A 44 8.83 -15.73 -15.11
C GLY A 44 8.03 -15.85 -16.41
N ILE A 45 7.03 -14.99 -16.61
CA ILE A 45 6.22 -14.96 -17.84
C ILE A 45 7.09 -14.57 -19.05
N ARG A 46 7.96 -13.56 -18.93
CA ARG A 46 8.86 -13.14 -20.02
C ARG A 46 9.82 -14.24 -20.45
N ARG A 47 10.28 -15.06 -19.52
CA ARG A 47 11.17 -16.21 -19.84
C ARG A 47 10.48 -17.24 -20.73
N VAL A 48 9.17 -17.42 -20.59
CA VAL A 48 8.40 -18.41 -21.36
C VAL A 48 7.86 -17.82 -22.68
N HIS A 49 7.32 -16.60 -22.63
CA HIS A 49 6.59 -15.97 -23.74
C HIS A 49 7.40 -14.92 -24.52
N GLY A 50 8.66 -14.69 -24.13
CA GLY A 50 9.53 -13.70 -24.75
C GLY A 50 9.29 -12.26 -24.27
N GLN A 51 10.17 -11.34 -24.73
CA GLN A 51 10.14 -9.93 -24.34
C GLN A 51 8.97 -9.15 -24.93
N ASP A 52 8.31 -9.70 -25.96
CA ASP A 52 7.15 -9.07 -26.61
C ASP A 52 5.84 -9.23 -25.82
N ALA A 53 5.85 -10.00 -24.72
CA ALA A 53 4.70 -10.13 -23.83
C ALA A 53 4.39 -8.77 -23.16
N GLU A 54 3.16 -8.29 -23.31
CA GLU A 54 2.66 -7.10 -22.61
C GLU A 54 2.28 -7.52 -21.18
N ILE A 55 3.09 -7.09 -20.19
CA ILE A 55 2.85 -7.46 -18.79
C ILE A 55 2.65 -6.20 -17.97
N ILE A 56 1.54 -6.16 -17.26
CA ILE A 56 1.15 -5.06 -16.37
C ILE A 56 1.12 -5.60 -14.95
N VAL A 57 1.97 -5.06 -14.07
CA VAL A 57 1.94 -5.34 -12.63
C VAL A 57 1.02 -4.32 -11.96
N ARG A 58 0.11 -4.80 -11.13
CA ARG A 58 -0.79 -4.00 -10.30
C ARG A 58 -0.70 -4.49 -8.86
N PRO A 59 -0.03 -3.77 -7.98
CA PRO A 59 0.00 -4.14 -6.57
C PRO A 59 -1.42 -4.05 -6.01
N LEU A 60 -1.77 -5.02 -5.17
CA LEU A 60 -2.99 -5.03 -4.37
C LEU A 60 -2.62 -4.84 -2.90
N ALA A 61 -3.58 -4.43 -2.11
CA ALA A 61 -3.46 -4.35 -0.66
C ALA A 61 -4.82 -4.55 0.00
N ASP A 62 -4.81 -5.12 1.21
CA ASP A 62 -6.00 -5.47 1.98
C ASP A 62 -6.33 -4.46 3.10
N GLY A 63 -5.68 -3.30 3.09
CA GLY A 63 -5.79 -2.28 4.13
C GLY A 63 -4.72 -2.39 5.22
N GLY A 64 -3.79 -3.36 5.10
CA GLY A 64 -2.61 -3.51 5.94
C GLY A 64 -1.35 -2.97 5.27
N GLU A 65 -0.22 -3.60 5.58
CA GLU A 65 1.10 -3.28 5.02
C GLU A 65 1.08 -3.31 3.48
N GLY A 66 1.63 -2.26 2.85
CA GLY A 66 1.69 -2.12 1.40
C GLY A 66 0.51 -1.36 0.77
N THR A 67 -0.49 -0.95 1.55
CA THR A 67 -1.65 -0.17 1.05
C THR A 67 -1.23 1.19 0.52
N VAL A 68 -0.34 1.88 1.24
CA VAL A 68 0.20 3.19 0.82
C VAL A 68 0.95 3.05 -0.50
N GLU A 69 1.88 2.09 -0.60
CA GLU A 69 2.66 1.84 -1.82
C GLU A 69 1.75 1.52 -3.02
N ALA A 70 0.78 0.63 -2.83
CA ALA A 70 -0.12 0.19 -3.87
C ALA A 70 -0.98 1.35 -4.42
N LEU A 71 -1.59 2.15 -3.54
CA LEU A 71 -2.46 3.25 -3.94
C LEU A 71 -1.68 4.43 -4.50
N VAL A 72 -0.55 4.79 -3.89
CA VAL A 72 0.33 5.86 -4.38
C VAL A 72 0.84 5.54 -5.78
N SER A 73 1.35 4.31 -5.99
CA SER A 73 1.81 3.85 -7.32
C SER A 73 0.67 3.82 -8.35
N GLY A 74 -0.51 3.35 -7.94
CA GLY A 74 -1.67 3.24 -8.83
C GLY A 74 -2.32 4.57 -9.20
N MET A 75 -2.17 5.60 -8.35
CA MET A 75 -2.85 6.90 -8.49
C MET A 75 -1.88 8.07 -8.73
N ASN A 76 -0.63 7.81 -9.07
CA ASN A 76 0.44 8.81 -9.29
C ASN A 76 0.57 9.77 -8.09
N GLY A 77 0.57 9.22 -6.88
CA GLY A 77 0.80 9.96 -5.64
C GLY A 77 2.28 10.09 -5.29
N ILE A 78 2.55 10.73 -4.17
CA ILE A 78 3.89 10.89 -3.59
C ILE A 78 3.92 10.31 -2.17
N ILE A 79 5.04 9.72 -1.78
CA ILE A 79 5.27 9.26 -0.41
C ILE A 79 5.78 10.44 0.42
N GLN A 80 5.25 10.55 1.63
CA GLN A 80 5.68 11.49 2.67
C GLN A 80 6.16 10.71 3.90
N ASN A 81 7.10 11.29 4.62
CA ASN A 81 7.63 10.78 5.88
C ASN A 81 7.36 11.78 6.99
N VAL A 82 6.94 11.30 8.14
CA VAL A 82 6.72 12.11 9.33
C VAL A 82 7.09 11.33 10.59
N MET A 83 7.74 12.02 11.54
CA MET A 83 8.02 11.47 12.87
C MET A 83 6.79 11.63 13.75
N VAL A 84 6.29 10.55 14.30
CA VAL A 84 5.07 10.51 15.12
C VAL A 84 5.26 9.66 16.36
N THR A 85 4.32 9.73 17.28
CA THR A 85 4.26 8.88 18.47
C THR A 85 3.87 7.45 18.08
N GLY A 86 4.77 6.51 18.31
CA GLY A 86 4.51 5.09 18.08
C GLY A 86 3.57 4.48 19.13
N PRO A 87 3.23 3.18 18.98
CA PRO A 87 2.24 2.53 19.83
C PRO A 87 2.62 2.47 21.31
N LEU A 88 3.92 2.48 21.63
CA LEU A 88 4.44 2.49 22.99
C LEU A 88 4.81 3.89 23.52
N GLY A 89 4.38 4.96 22.86
CA GLY A 89 4.71 6.33 23.24
C GLY A 89 6.11 6.81 22.80
N THR A 90 6.88 6.00 22.11
CA THR A 90 8.20 6.36 21.59
C THR A 90 8.08 6.86 20.14
N PRO A 91 8.96 7.82 19.70
CA PRO A 91 8.93 8.31 18.33
C PRO A 91 9.20 7.20 17.30
N VAL A 92 8.43 7.18 16.21
CA VAL A 92 8.60 6.30 15.05
C VAL A 92 8.49 7.11 13.77
N ASN A 93 9.22 6.71 12.73
CA ASN A 93 9.05 7.27 11.39
C ASN A 93 7.87 6.57 10.71
N CYS A 94 6.90 7.35 10.25
CA CYS A 94 5.72 6.83 9.55
C CYS A 94 5.68 7.37 8.12
N GLU A 95 5.50 6.46 7.17
CA GLU A 95 5.25 6.80 5.78
C GLU A 95 3.75 6.85 5.50
N TYR A 96 3.35 7.81 4.67
CA TYR A 96 1.99 7.91 4.14
C TYR A 96 1.99 8.50 2.74
N GLY A 97 0.91 8.33 1.99
CA GLY A 97 0.80 8.81 0.63
C GLY A 97 -0.02 10.09 0.50
N ILE A 98 0.30 10.93 -0.47
CA ILE A 98 -0.54 12.05 -0.91
C ILE A 98 -0.86 11.90 -2.38
N ILE A 99 -2.14 11.91 -2.72
CA ILE A 99 -2.66 12.00 -4.08
C ILE A 99 -3.03 13.47 -4.32
N GLU A 100 -2.11 14.22 -4.92
CA GLU A 100 -2.26 15.67 -5.10
C GLU A 100 -3.51 16.05 -5.90
N SER A 101 -3.81 15.32 -6.98
CA SER A 101 -4.95 15.59 -7.86
C SER A 101 -6.31 15.59 -7.15
N SER A 102 -6.42 14.91 -6.02
CA SER A 102 -7.66 14.78 -5.24
C SER A 102 -7.54 15.30 -3.80
N HIS A 103 -6.37 15.84 -3.41
CA HIS A 103 -6.07 16.24 -2.04
C HIS A 103 -6.36 15.12 -1.01
N THR A 104 -6.00 13.89 -1.39
CA THR A 104 -6.27 12.69 -0.58
C THR A 104 -4.98 12.19 0.07
N ALA A 105 -5.02 11.98 1.38
CA ALA A 105 -3.98 11.26 2.09
C ALA A 105 -4.34 9.76 2.17
N VAL A 106 -3.35 8.91 1.93
CA VAL A 106 -3.43 7.46 2.11
C VAL A 106 -2.54 7.09 3.28
N ILE A 107 -3.12 6.52 4.32
CA ILE A 107 -2.45 6.25 5.60
C ILE A 107 -2.64 4.77 5.94
N GLU A 108 -1.57 4.12 6.36
CA GLU A 108 -1.63 2.82 7.04
C GLU A 108 -1.51 3.02 8.55
N MET A 109 -2.48 2.51 9.31
CA MET A 109 -2.38 2.53 10.78
C MET A 109 -1.16 1.76 11.27
N SER A 110 -0.76 0.70 10.58
CA SER A 110 0.44 -0.10 10.90
C SER A 110 1.75 0.70 10.87
N GLY A 111 1.83 1.77 10.09
CA GLY A 111 3.01 2.64 10.04
C GLY A 111 3.23 3.45 11.34
N ALA A 112 2.15 3.79 12.06
CA ALA A 112 2.21 4.56 13.30
C ALA A 112 1.80 3.77 14.55
N ALA A 113 0.98 2.72 14.40
CA ALA A 113 0.43 1.93 15.51
C ALA A 113 0.48 0.42 15.24
N GLY A 114 1.42 -0.04 14.42
CA GLY A 114 1.53 -1.42 13.95
C GLY A 114 2.08 -2.39 14.99
N ILE A 115 1.70 -3.67 14.83
CA ILE A 115 2.17 -4.77 15.70
C ILE A 115 3.68 -5.02 15.52
N THR A 116 4.22 -4.71 14.34
CA THR A 116 5.66 -4.83 14.03
C THR A 116 6.51 -3.81 14.77
N LEU A 117 5.92 -2.70 15.25
CA LEU A 117 6.56 -1.67 16.06
C LEU A 117 6.65 -2.04 17.56
N VAL A 118 6.02 -3.16 17.95
CA VAL A 118 5.94 -3.59 19.34
C VAL A 118 6.71 -4.90 19.51
N PRO A 119 7.80 -4.92 20.30
CA PRO A 119 8.49 -6.16 20.65
C PRO A 119 7.55 -7.19 21.27
N ASP A 120 7.75 -8.47 21.01
CA ASP A 120 6.84 -9.55 21.38
C ASP A 120 6.52 -9.55 22.88
N GLU A 121 7.52 -9.29 23.72
CA GLU A 121 7.41 -9.24 25.17
C GLU A 121 6.60 -8.03 25.70
N LYS A 122 6.37 -7.01 24.84
CA LYS A 122 5.61 -5.79 25.17
C LYS A 122 4.25 -5.75 24.49
N ARG A 123 3.84 -6.79 23.80
CA ARG A 123 2.54 -6.87 23.12
C ARG A 123 1.39 -6.99 24.10
N ASN A 124 0.90 -5.85 24.53
CA ASN A 124 -0.30 -5.74 25.35
C ASN A 124 -1.16 -4.58 24.82
N PRO A 125 -2.32 -4.86 24.20
CA PRO A 125 -3.13 -3.82 23.55
C PRO A 125 -3.74 -2.81 24.53
N LEU A 126 -3.69 -3.08 25.83
CA LEU A 126 -4.14 -2.15 26.89
C LEU A 126 -3.16 -0.98 27.09
N TYR A 127 -1.92 -1.13 26.67
CA TYR A 127 -0.84 -0.13 26.86
C TYR A 127 -0.32 0.44 25.56
N THR A 128 -1.04 0.26 24.47
CA THR A 128 -0.68 0.81 23.15
C THR A 128 -1.70 1.84 22.70
N THR A 129 -1.26 2.77 21.85
CA THR A 129 -2.09 3.90 21.43
C THR A 129 -2.07 4.09 19.92
N THR A 130 -3.16 4.63 19.38
CA THR A 130 -3.26 5.12 17.99
C THR A 130 -2.92 6.61 17.88
N TYR A 131 -2.31 7.23 18.89
CA TYR A 131 -2.03 8.68 18.90
C TYR A 131 -1.26 9.15 17.67
N GLY A 132 -0.22 8.43 17.26
CA GLY A 132 0.58 8.76 16.08
C GLY A 132 -0.20 8.76 14.77
N VAL A 133 -1.27 7.96 14.65
CA VAL A 133 -2.14 8.01 13.46
C VAL A 133 -2.80 9.38 13.34
N GLY A 134 -3.26 9.94 14.46
CA GLY A 134 -3.81 11.31 14.49
C GLY A 134 -2.77 12.38 14.14
N GLU A 135 -1.51 12.18 14.53
CA GLU A 135 -0.41 13.08 14.15
C GLU A 135 -0.13 13.02 12.64
N VAL A 136 -0.16 11.83 12.02
CA VAL A 136 -0.07 11.68 10.54
C VAL A 136 -1.22 12.43 9.86
N ILE A 137 -2.46 12.31 10.37
CA ILE A 137 -3.61 13.03 9.84
C ILE A 137 -3.39 14.55 9.93
N LYS A 138 -2.89 15.05 11.06
CA LYS A 138 -2.58 16.50 11.23
C LYS A 138 -1.52 16.97 10.25
N ASP A 139 -0.46 16.20 10.05
CA ASP A 139 0.58 16.51 9.07
C ASP A 139 0.00 16.58 7.65
N ALA A 140 -0.80 15.59 7.26
CA ALA A 140 -1.48 15.57 5.97
C ALA A 140 -2.44 16.75 5.78
N ILE A 141 -3.18 17.16 6.83
CA ILE A 141 -4.03 18.35 6.81
C ILE A 141 -3.20 19.61 6.56
N SER A 142 -2.03 19.73 7.24
CA SER A 142 -1.12 20.87 7.07
C SER A 142 -0.59 21.00 5.64
N LYS A 143 -0.45 19.85 4.94
CA LYS A 143 -0.05 19.76 3.53
C LYS A 143 -1.22 19.87 2.54
N GLY A 144 -2.40 20.23 3.01
CA GLY A 144 -3.57 20.54 2.17
C GLY A 144 -4.51 19.36 1.90
N CYS A 145 -4.26 18.18 2.46
CA CYS A 145 -5.18 17.06 2.32
C CYS A 145 -6.52 17.33 3.05
N ARG A 146 -7.62 16.88 2.43
CA ARG A 146 -8.97 17.02 2.98
C ARG A 146 -9.79 15.73 2.83
N ARG A 147 -9.22 14.72 2.21
CA ARG A 147 -9.78 13.37 2.08
C ARG A 147 -8.76 12.39 2.62
N PHE A 148 -9.25 11.31 3.22
CA PHE A 148 -8.39 10.33 3.88
C PHE A 148 -8.86 8.93 3.52
N ILE A 149 -7.92 8.09 3.10
CA ILE A 149 -8.06 6.65 3.00
C ILE A 149 -7.16 6.08 4.08
N VAL A 150 -7.75 5.37 5.03
CA VAL A 150 -7.00 4.81 6.15
C VAL A 150 -7.13 3.30 6.13
N GLY A 151 -6.02 2.60 5.88
CA GLY A 151 -5.90 1.16 6.02
C GLY A 151 -5.75 0.80 7.50
N ILE A 152 -6.61 -0.08 8.01
CA ILE A 152 -6.70 -0.41 9.45
C ILE A 152 -6.09 -1.77 9.79
N GLY A 153 -5.43 -2.43 8.85
CA GLY A 153 -4.75 -3.71 9.07
C GLY A 153 -3.47 -3.58 9.89
N GLY A 154 -3.06 -4.68 10.52
CA GLY A 154 -1.75 -4.80 11.17
C GLY A 154 -1.56 -4.02 12.48
N CYS A 155 -2.62 -3.52 13.12
CA CYS A 155 -2.52 -2.71 14.33
C CYS A 155 -2.14 -3.51 15.59
N ALA A 156 -1.46 -2.85 16.52
CA ALA A 156 -1.13 -3.35 17.85
C ALA A 156 -2.11 -2.88 18.96
N THR A 157 -3.17 -2.17 18.60
CA THR A 157 -3.98 -1.37 19.52
C THR A 157 -5.43 -1.84 19.54
N THR A 158 -6.11 -1.63 20.67
CA THR A 158 -7.56 -1.80 20.85
C THR A 158 -8.19 -0.59 21.51
N ASP A 159 -7.58 0.60 21.36
CA ASP A 159 -8.04 1.84 21.98
C ASP A 159 -9.26 2.49 21.30
N GLY A 160 -9.86 1.84 20.32
CA GLY A 160 -11.05 2.33 19.63
C GLY A 160 -10.86 3.70 18.94
N TRP A 161 -9.63 3.99 18.48
CA TRP A 161 -9.22 5.27 17.90
C TRP A 161 -9.16 6.45 18.88
N LEU A 162 -9.26 6.19 20.17
CA LEU A 162 -9.22 7.26 21.18
C LEU A 162 -7.93 8.05 21.11
N GLY A 163 -6.78 7.39 20.97
CA GLY A 163 -5.49 8.07 20.79
C GLY A 163 -5.48 8.97 19.57
N THR A 164 -6.02 8.51 18.43
CA THR A 164 -6.15 9.32 17.20
C THR A 164 -6.98 10.58 17.45
N LEU A 165 -8.13 10.45 18.12
CA LEU A 165 -9.00 11.60 18.45
C LEU A 165 -8.31 12.58 19.39
N GLN A 166 -7.58 12.09 20.39
CA GLN A 166 -6.78 12.94 21.29
C GLN A 166 -5.72 13.75 20.52
N ALA A 167 -4.98 13.09 19.62
CA ALA A 167 -4.00 13.79 18.79
C ALA A 167 -4.65 14.86 17.91
N LEU A 168 -5.88 14.64 17.44
CA LEU A 168 -6.64 15.64 16.67
C LEU A 168 -7.21 16.78 17.52
N GLY A 169 -7.09 16.71 18.86
CA GLY A 169 -7.51 17.77 19.78
C GLY A 169 -8.85 17.53 20.47
N TYR A 170 -9.43 16.33 20.33
CA TYR A 170 -10.63 15.98 21.11
C TYR A 170 -10.27 15.66 22.56
N GLY A 171 -10.97 16.29 23.49
CA GLY A 171 -10.88 15.95 24.93
C GLY A 171 -11.69 14.71 25.23
N LEU A 172 -11.10 13.78 26.01
CA LEU A 172 -11.83 12.68 26.61
C LEU A 172 -12.22 13.14 28.02
N LEU A 173 -13.51 13.28 28.26
CA LEU A 173 -14.06 13.80 29.51
C LEU A 173 -14.74 12.66 30.26
N ASP A 174 -14.46 12.55 31.55
CA ASP A 174 -15.26 11.71 32.46
C ASP A 174 -16.65 12.33 32.68
N LYS A 175 -17.59 11.49 33.08
CA LYS A 175 -18.87 11.95 33.57
C LYS A 175 -18.68 12.46 35.00
N GLU A 176 -18.53 13.76 35.16
CA GLU A 176 -18.85 14.44 36.41
C GLU A 176 -20.23 15.12 36.32
#